data_4168d033b55b09f1bf9124082eea9cde
#
_entry.id   4168d033b55b09f1bf9124082eea9cde
#
_cell.length_a   1.000
_cell.length_b   1.000
_cell.length_c   1.000
_cell.angle_alpha   90.00
_cell.angle_beta   90.00
_cell.angle_gamma   90.00
#
_symmetry.space_group_name_H-M   'P 1'
#
loop_
_entity.id
_entity.type
_entity.pdbx_description
1 polymer ?
#
loop_
_entity_poly.entity_id
_entity_poly.type
_entity_poly.pdbx_seq_one_letter_code
_entity_poly.pdbx_strand_id
1 'polypeptide(L)'
;LNNARLRRLYADYREVCEQFTGHPYITVTALRGNPPEAYEVRYHIRGLELDAATRRPKIRTEHAAQIYLQDTYPREKPKCVMLTPIFHPNFGSYICIGDFWGAGETLASIIIQIGEMIQYQSYNPKSPLDPVAARWAEQNPQLLPVGHENLYQPELDIDLLGGGGGDEPAASLEEDMDIKLF
;
A
#
# COMPACT_ATOMS: atom_id res chain seq x y z
N LEU A 1 4.27 23.11 -17.01
CA LEU A 1 3.71 21.88 -16.40
C LEU A 1 2.23 21.79 -16.77
N ASN A 2 1.81 20.65 -17.34
CA ASN A 2 0.40 20.41 -17.66
C ASN A 2 -0.41 20.42 -16.36
N ASN A 3 -1.42 21.28 -16.27
CA ASN A 3 -2.25 21.44 -15.07
C ASN A 3 -2.90 20.10 -14.59
N ALA A 4 -3.17 19.18 -15.53
CA ALA A 4 -3.71 17.86 -15.22
C ALA A 4 -2.69 16.96 -14.48
N ARG A 5 -1.43 16.91 -14.92
CA ARG A 5 -0.36 16.18 -14.24
C ARG A 5 -0.14 16.71 -12.83
N LEU A 6 -0.07 18.03 -12.69
CA LEU A 6 0.15 18.65 -11.38
C LEU A 6 -0.99 18.33 -10.40
N ARG A 7 -2.25 18.43 -10.85
CA ARG A 7 -3.40 18.04 -10.03
C ARG A 7 -3.35 16.57 -9.62
N ARG A 8 -2.93 15.69 -10.51
CA ARG A 8 -2.78 14.26 -10.22
C ARG A 8 -1.70 14.01 -9.18
N LEU A 9 -0.53 14.61 -9.31
CA LEU A 9 0.55 14.49 -8.32
C LEU A 9 0.13 14.95 -6.93
N TYR A 10 -0.63 16.05 -6.82
CA TYR A 10 -1.18 16.51 -5.54
C TYR A 10 -2.22 15.54 -4.97
N ALA A 11 -3.10 14.99 -5.83
CA ALA A 11 -4.10 14.02 -5.40
C ALA A 11 -3.46 12.75 -4.87
N ASP A 12 -2.48 12.19 -5.61
CA ASP A 12 -1.73 11.01 -5.19
C ASP A 12 -0.97 11.25 -3.88
N TYR A 13 -0.31 12.41 -3.74
CA TYR A 13 0.41 12.73 -2.51
C TYR A 13 -0.52 12.81 -1.29
N ARG A 14 -1.67 13.46 -1.44
CA ARG A 14 -2.67 13.54 -0.39
C ARG A 14 -3.19 12.14 -0.01
N GLU A 15 -3.57 11.32 -0.98
CA GLU A 15 -4.03 9.95 -0.76
C GLU A 15 -2.98 9.11 -0.04
N VAL A 16 -1.70 9.21 -0.44
CA VAL A 16 -0.59 8.52 0.24
C VAL A 16 -0.46 8.98 1.69
N CYS A 17 -0.56 10.27 1.98
CA CYS A 17 -0.53 10.76 3.35
C CYS A 17 -1.72 10.25 4.16
N GLU A 18 -2.93 10.26 3.60
CA GLU A 18 -4.14 9.79 4.24
C GLU A 18 -4.08 8.29 4.55
N GLN A 19 -3.57 7.46 3.61
CA GLN A 19 -3.56 6.01 3.77
C GLN A 19 -2.38 5.48 4.59
N PHE A 20 -1.21 6.12 4.54
CA PHE A 20 0.00 5.53 5.10
C PHE A 20 0.57 6.27 6.31
N THR A 21 -0.02 7.38 6.76
CA THR A 21 0.40 8.01 8.02
C THR A 21 -0.01 7.11 9.19
N GLY A 22 1.01 6.63 9.94
CA GLY A 22 0.77 5.71 11.06
C GLY A 22 0.43 4.28 10.66
N HIS A 23 0.56 3.92 9.38
CA HIS A 23 0.28 2.56 8.92
C HIS A 23 1.24 1.55 9.56
N PRO A 24 0.75 0.40 10.10
CA PRO A 24 1.57 -0.53 10.87
C PRO A 24 2.65 -1.25 10.06
N TYR A 25 2.43 -1.43 8.75
CA TYR A 25 3.30 -2.24 7.89
C TYR A 25 3.98 -1.45 6.77
N ILE A 26 3.55 -0.23 6.49
CA ILE A 26 4.04 0.54 5.36
C ILE A 26 4.44 1.95 5.82
N THR A 27 5.66 2.35 5.48
CA THR A 27 6.13 3.73 5.66
C THR A 27 6.47 4.32 4.31
N VAL A 28 5.92 5.48 3.99
CA VAL A 28 6.17 6.18 2.73
C VAL A 28 6.89 7.49 2.99
N THR A 29 8.01 7.69 2.31
CA THR A 29 8.82 8.90 2.39
C THR A 29 8.88 9.57 1.02
N ALA A 30 8.44 10.82 0.94
CA ALA A 30 8.61 11.65 -0.25
C ALA A 30 10.07 12.08 -0.38
N LEU A 31 10.69 11.86 -1.55
CA LEU A 31 12.11 12.12 -1.79
C LEU A 31 12.37 13.40 -2.57
N ARG A 32 11.55 13.71 -3.58
CA ARG A 32 11.82 14.80 -4.53
C ARG A 32 10.53 15.40 -5.08
N GLY A 33 10.56 16.72 -5.29
CA GLY A 33 9.49 17.49 -5.92
C GLY A 33 8.50 18.09 -4.93
N ASN A 34 7.73 19.09 -5.40
CA ASN A 34 6.58 19.67 -4.72
C ASN A 34 5.51 20.03 -5.76
N PRO A 35 4.46 19.18 -5.96
CA PRO A 35 4.23 17.90 -5.26
C PRO A 35 5.33 16.86 -5.56
N PRO A 36 5.48 15.84 -4.69
CA PRO A 36 6.51 14.83 -4.86
C PRO A 36 6.35 14.01 -6.14
N GLU A 37 7.49 13.65 -6.75
CA GLU A 37 7.58 12.82 -7.95
C GLU A 37 8.37 11.53 -7.71
N ALA A 38 8.99 11.38 -6.53
CA ALA A 38 9.72 10.18 -6.15
C ALA A 38 9.45 9.86 -4.68
N TYR A 39 9.32 8.56 -4.40
CA TYR A 39 8.99 8.04 -3.08
C TYR A 39 9.87 6.84 -2.76
N GLU A 40 10.29 6.73 -1.49
CA GLU A 40 10.79 5.50 -0.91
C GLU A 40 9.66 4.89 -0.07
N VAL A 41 9.40 3.60 -0.28
CA VAL A 41 8.39 2.85 0.46
C VAL A 41 9.08 1.72 1.19
N ARG A 42 8.92 1.67 2.51
CA ARG A 42 9.40 0.60 3.38
C ARG A 42 8.24 -0.28 3.79
N TYR A 43 8.45 -1.58 3.71
CA TYR A 43 7.48 -2.60 4.05
C TYR A 43 8.03 -3.46 5.19
N HIS A 44 7.27 -3.54 6.29
CA HIS A 44 7.53 -4.39 7.46
C HIS A 44 6.66 -5.64 7.38
N ILE A 45 6.90 -6.46 6.36
CA ILE A 45 6.12 -7.65 6.02
C ILE A 45 7.03 -8.79 5.59
N ARG A 46 6.51 -10.01 5.61
CA ARG A 46 7.27 -11.20 5.22
C ARG A 46 7.38 -11.31 3.70
N GLY A 47 8.58 -11.52 3.22
CA GLY A 47 8.93 -11.84 1.84
C GLY A 47 10.08 -12.83 1.80
N LEU A 48 10.64 -13.09 0.62
CA LEU A 48 11.79 -13.96 0.43
C LEU A 48 13.00 -13.21 -0.12
N GLU A 49 14.19 -13.59 0.34
CA GLU A 49 15.46 -13.25 -0.29
C GLU A 49 16.31 -14.51 -0.46
N LEU A 50 17.30 -14.48 -1.36
CA LEU A 50 18.30 -15.55 -1.43
C LEU A 50 19.38 -15.31 -0.39
N ASP A 51 19.62 -16.31 0.46
CA ASP A 51 20.78 -16.32 1.33
C ASP A 51 22.08 -16.34 0.49
N ALA A 52 22.98 -15.43 0.78
CA ALA A 52 24.19 -15.23 -0.03
C ALA A 52 25.13 -16.44 -0.01
N ALA A 53 25.21 -17.15 1.12
CA ALA A 53 26.13 -18.28 1.30
C ALA A 53 25.55 -19.60 0.76
N THR A 54 24.28 -19.88 1.09
CA THR A 54 23.63 -21.15 0.76
C THR A 54 22.87 -21.13 -0.55
N ARG A 55 22.59 -19.94 -1.10
CA ARG A 55 21.76 -19.73 -2.29
C ARG A 55 20.33 -20.31 -2.14
N ARG A 56 19.87 -20.46 -0.91
CA ARG A 56 18.53 -20.91 -0.59
C ARG A 56 17.62 -19.72 -0.22
N PRO A 57 16.34 -19.75 -0.60
CA PRO A 57 15.39 -18.75 -0.16
C PRO A 57 15.23 -18.78 1.37
N LYS A 58 15.22 -17.60 1.96
CA LYS A 58 14.94 -17.39 3.39
C LYS A 58 13.99 -16.21 3.58
N ILE A 59 13.30 -16.19 4.71
CA ILE A 59 12.41 -15.07 5.07
C ILE A 59 13.24 -13.82 5.31
N ARG A 60 12.71 -12.72 4.76
CA ARG A 60 13.09 -11.34 5.05
C ARG A 60 11.84 -10.57 5.45
N THR A 61 11.92 -9.71 6.46
CA THR A 61 10.78 -8.96 7.01
C THR A 61 10.85 -7.46 6.75
N GLU A 62 11.95 -6.99 6.20
CA GLU A 62 12.20 -5.57 5.91
C GLU A 62 12.50 -5.40 4.42
N HIS A 63 11.64 -4.68 3.71
CA HIS A 63 11.82 -4.42 2.29
C HIS A 63 11.73 -2.93 2.00
N ALA A 64 12.44 -2.47 0.98
CA ALA A 64 12.34 -1.10 0.51
C ALA A 64 12.24 -1.08 -1.01
N ALA A 65 11.34 -0.25 -1.51
CA ALA A 65 11.16 0.02 -2.93
C ALA A 65 11.23 1.51 -3.19
N GLN A 66 11.63 1.89 -4.40
CA GLN A 66 11.55 3.25 -4.89
C GLN A 66 10.53 3.32 -6.02
N ILE A 67 9.66 4.33 -5.96
CA ILE A 67 8.66 4.62 -6.97
C ILE A 67 8.94 6.00 -7.55
N TYR A 68 9.01 6.09 -8.86
CA TYR A 68 9.25 7.33 -9.59
C TYR A 68 8.12 7.62 -10.58
N LEU A 69 7.51 8.79 -10.44
CA LEU A 69 6.45 9.32 -11.29
C LEU A 69 7.08 10.17 -12.39
N GLN A 70 7.47 9.52 -13.50
CA GLN A 70 8.14 10.16 -14.61
C GLN A 70 7.27 11.25 -15.29
N ASP A 71 7.85 12.02 -16.20
CA ASP A 71 7.15 13.14 -16.86
C ASP A 71 5.90 12.70 -17.64
N THR A 72 5.85 11.45 -18.07
CA THR A 72 4.70 10.85 -18.77
C THR A 72 3.57 10.42 -17.83
N TYR A 73 3.84 10.34 -16.52
CA TYR A 73 2.81 10.02 -15.52
C TYR A 73 1.70 11.10 -15.49
N PRO A 74 0.42 10.76 -15.39
CA PRO A 74 -0.19 9.43 -15.22
C PRO A 74 -0.57 8.72 -16.53
N ARG A 75 -0.13 9.16 -17.69
CA ARG A 75 -0.40 8.48 -18.97
C ARG A 75 0.29 7.12 -19.04
N GLU A 76 1.47 7.04 -18.45
CA GLU A 76 2.22 5.81 -18.24
C GLU A 76 2.32 5.49 -16.76
N LYS A 77 2.37 4.19 -16.44
CA LYS A 77 2.54 3.70 -15.09
C LYS A 77 3.86 4.17 -14.46
N PRO A 78 3.94 4.29 -13.12
CA PRO A 78 5.18 4.68 -12.47
C PRO A 78 6.29 3.64 -12.68
N LYS A 79 7.54 4.08 -12.55
CA LYS A 79 8.70 3.19 -12.51
C LYS A 79 8.96 2.77 -11.08
N CYS A 80 9.00 1.46 -10.83
CA CYS A 80 9.19 0.89 -9.51
C CYS A 80 10.41 -0.02 -9.52
N VAL A 81 11.28 0.11 -8.51
CA VAL A 81 12.48 -0.72 -8.32
C VAL A 81 12.59 -1.13 -6.85
N MET A 82 13.12 -2.33 -6.60
CA MET A 82 13.49 -2.72 -5.24
C MET A 82 14.85 -2.14 -4.86
N LEU A 83 14.95 -1.63 -3.64
CA LEU A 83 16.20 -1.16 -3.03
C LEU A 83 16.85 -2.24 -2.14
N THR A 84 16.08 -3.25 -1.75
CA THR A 84 16.54 -4.38 -0.94
C THR A 84 16.51 -5.67 -1.75
N PRO A 85 17.32 -6.67 -1.40
CA PRO A 85 17.23 -7.99 -2.01
C PRO A 85 15.84 -8.59 -1.88
N ILE A 86 15.37 -9.21 -2.96
CA ILE A 86 14.11 -9.95 -3.00
C ILE A 86 14.26 -11.16 -3.92
N PHE A 87 13.60 -12.26 -3.59
CA PHE A 87 13.50 -13.44 -4.43
C PHE A 87 12.04 -13.66 -4.77
N HIS A 88 11.65 -13.27 -5.98
CA HIS A 88 10.24 -13.24 -6.40
C HIS A 88 10.14 -13.24 -7.93
N PRO A 89 9.17 -13.95 -8.54
CA PRO A 89 9.04 -14.04 -10.00
C PRO A 89 8.98 -12.70 -10.75
N ASN A 90 8.28 -11.72 -10.21
CA ASN A 90 7.99 -10.47 -10.92
C ASN A 90 8.86 -9.28 -10.48
N PHE A 91 9.95 -9.56 -9.78
CA PHE A 91 10.96 -8.58 -9.40
C PHE A 91 12.28 -8.87 -10.11
N GLY A 92 12.89 -7.84 -10.69
CA GLY A 92 14.15 -7.90 -11.41
C GLY A 92 14.84 -6.54 -11.36
N SER A 93 15.32 -6.04 -12.50
CA SER A 93 15.83 -4.67 -12.62
C SER A 93 14.74 -3.60 -12.40
N TYR A 94 13.50 -4.00 -12.43
CA TYR A 94 12.32 -3.22 -12.07
C TYR A 94 11.26 -4.14 -11.43
N ILE A 95 10.19 -3.57 -10.87
CA ILE A 95 9.03 -4.32 -10.37
C ILE A 95 7.98 -4.38 -11.47
N CYS A 96 7.59 -5.59 -11.89
CA CYS A 96 6.52 -5.78 -12.86
C CYS A 96 5.14 -5.68 -12.18
N ILE A 97 4.61 -4.46 -12.10
CA ILE A 97 3.28 -4.17 -11.53
C ILE A 97 2.12 -4.46 -12.49
N GLY A 98 2.38 -5.26 -13.53
CA GLY A 98 1.39 -5.61 -14.56
C GLY A 98 1.51 -4.78 -15.83
N ASP A 99 0.88 -5.25 -16.90
CA ASP A 99 0.90 -4.59 -18.22
C ASP A 99 -0.25 -3.58 -18.37
N PHE A 100 -1.29 -3.74 -17.59
CA PHE A 100 -2.44 -2.84 -17.58
C PHE A 100 -2.21 -1.66 -16.64
N TRP A 101 -2.40 -0.45 -17.17
CA TRP A 101 -2.40 0.80 -16.42
C TRP A 101 -3.62 1.60 -16.83
N GLY A 102 -4.55 1.82 -15.91
CA GLY A 102 -5.80 2.51 -16.14
C GLY A 102 -5.90 3.84 -15.42
N ALA A 103 -6.84 4.67 -15.83
CA ALA A 103 -7.04 5.99 -15.23
C ALA A 103 -7.49 5.94 -13.75
N GLY A 104 -8.01 4.80 -13.30
CA GLY A 104 -8.44 4.57 -11.91
C GLY A 104 -7.33 4.09 -10.97
N GLU A 105 -6.17 3.69 -11.53
CA GLU A 105 -5.03 3.28 -10.71
C GLU A 105 -4.39 4.49 -10.03
N THR A 106 -4.08 4.37 -8.74
CA THR A 106 -3.47 5.44 -7.93
C THR A 106 -2.09 5.04 -7.44
N LEU A 107 -1.30 6.01 -6.97
CA LEU A 107 -0.02 5.71 -6.35
C LEU A 107 -0.21 4.82 -5.11
N ALA A 108 -1.25 5.05 -4.33
CA ALA A 108 -1.56 4.25 -3.16
C ALA A 108 -1.89 2.79 -3.52
N SER A 109 -2.68 2.55 -4.59
CA SER A 109 -2.97 1.20 -5.08
C SER A 109 -1.70 0.45 -5.52
N ILE A 110 -0.75 1.13 -6.16
CA ILE A 110 0.55 0.56 -6.53
C ILE A 110 1.40 0.20 -5.30
N ILE A 111 1.40 1.04 -4.28
CA ILE A 111 2.13 0.76 -3.02
C ILE A 111 1.58 -0.52 -2.38
N ILE A 112 0.26 -0.66 -2.28
CA ILE A 112 -0.39 -1.86 -1.74
C ILE A 112 -0.08 -3.08 -2.60
N GLN A 113 -0.24 -2.99 -3.91
CA GLN A 113 0.06 -4.07 -4.86
C GLN A 113 1.50 -4.59 -4.71
N ILE A 114 2.49 -3.72 -4.59
CA ILE A 114 3.89 -4.13 -4.36
C ILE A 114 4.00 -4.90 -3.04
N GLY A 115 3.32 -4.47 -1.98
CA GLY A 115 3.28 -5.17 -0.70
C GLY A 115 2.65 -6.56 -0.81
N GLU A 116 1.52 -6.70 -1.50
CA GLU A 116 0.86 -7.98 -1.78
C GLU A 116 1.78 -8.92 -2.58
N MET A 117 2.51 -8.38 -3.55
CA MET A 117 3.49 -9.14 -4.31
C MET A 117 4.64 -9.62 -3.40
N ILE A 118 5.21 -8.76 -2.55
CA ILE A 118 6.27 -9.14 -1.58
C ILE A 118 5.80 -10.32 -0.73
N GLN A 119 4.54 -10.33 -0.29
CA GLN A 119 3.92 -11.40 0.50
C GLN A 119 3.51 -12.63 -0.33
N TYR A 120 3.73 -12.66 -1.63
CA TYR A 120 3.26 -13.70 -2.54
C TYR A 120 1.73 -13.89 -2.55
N GLN A 121 0.96 -12.89 -2.16
CA GLN A 121 -0.50 -12.89 -2.31
C GLN A 121 -0.90 -12.70 -3.77
N SER A 122 -0.06 -11.98 -4.54
CA SER A 122 -0.25 -11.73 -5.98
C SER A 122 1.08 -11.89 -6.72
N TYR A 123 1.14 -12.82 -7.69
CA TYR A 123 2.30 -12.96 -8.58
C TYR A 123 1.94 -13.69 -9.87
N ASN A 124 2.72 -13.47 -10.92
CA ASN A 124 2.55 -14.11 -12.22
C ASN A 124 3.79 -14.93 -12.59
N PRO A 125 3.76 -16.26 -12.41
CA PRO A 125 4.87 -17.13 -12.78
C PRO A 125 4.99 -17.36 -14.29
N LYS A 126 3.96 -17.04 -15.08
CA LYS A 126 3.96 -17.28 -16.54
C LYS A 126 4.74 -16.23 -17.32
N SER A 127 4.95 -15.04 -16.73
CA SER A 127 5.75 -13.96 -17.34
C SER A 127 6.73 -13.39 -16.31
N PRO A 128 7.72 -14.20 -15.89
CA PRO A 128 8.61 -13.82 -14.82
C PRO A 128 9.76 -12.92 -15.31
N LEU A 129 10.17 -11.98 -14.44
CA LEU A 129 11.45 -11.29 -14.53
C LEU A 129 12.60 -12.12 -13.94
N ASP A 130 12.29 -12.96 -12.94
CA ASP A 130 13.19 -13.96 -12.37
C ASP A 130 12.65 -15.38 -12.61
N PRO A 131 13.11 -16.08 -13.66
CA PRO A 131 12.64 -17.42 -13.96
C PRO A 131 13.10 -18.48 -12.94
N VAL A 132 14.12 -18.19 -12.15
CA VAL A 132 14.57 -19.09 -11.07
C VAL A 132 13.58 -19.02 -9.91
N ALA A 133 13.19 -17.80 -9.52
CA ALA A 133 12.18 -17.60 -8.48
C ALA A 133 10.81 -18.18 -8.92
N ALA A 134 10.44 -18.01 -10.19
CA ALA A 134 9.18 -18.55 -10.72
C ALA A 134 9.12 -20.07 -10.61
N ARG A 135 10.14 -20.75 -11.09
CA ARG A 135 10.24 -22.22 -11.02
C ARG A 135 10.26 -22.72 -9.58
N TRP A 136 11.00 -22.01 -8.72
CA TRP A 136 11.08 -22.39 -7.31
C TRP A 136 9.70 -22.22 -6.63
N ALA A 137 9.00 -21.14 -6.87
CA ALA A 137 7.68 -20.89 -6.31
C ALA A 137 6.65 -21.95 -6.74
N GLU A 138 6.67 -22.35 -8.02
CA GLU A 138 5.80 -23.44 -8.53
C GLU A 138 6.09 -24.79 -7.88
N GLN A 139 7.37 -25.09 -7.57
CA GLN A 139 7.80 -26.35 -6.97
C GLN A 139 7.64 -26.36 -5.44
N ASN A 140 7.48 -25.22 -4.79
CA ASN A 140 7.48 -25.09 -3.33
C ASN A 140 6.32 -24.20 -2.81
N PRO A 141 5.07 -24.42 -3.24
CA PRO A 141 3.96 -23.54 -2.86
C PRO A 141 3.74 -23.48 -1.34
N GLN A 142 4.08 -24.55 -0.62
CA GLN A 142 3.96 -24.64 0.84
C GLN A 142 5.02 -23.82 1.61
N LEU A 143 6.07 -23.35 0.93
CA LEU A 143 7.15 -22.54 1.51
C LEU A 143 7.03 -21.05 1.18
N LEU A 144 6.02 -20.66 0.42
CA LEU A 144 5.76 -19.27 0.11
C LEU A 144 5.37 -18.52 1.39
N PRO A 145 5.90 -17.31 1.61
CA PRO A 145 5.61 -16.53 2.81
C PRO A 145 4.28 -15.80 2.69
N VAL A 146 3.22 -16.48 2.27
CA VAL A 146 1.90 -15.86 2.08
C VAL A 146 1.50 -15.17 3.38
N GLY A 147 1.63 -13.85 3.39
CA GLY A 147 1.30 -13.03 4.54
C GLY A 147 -0.21 -12.87 4.68
N HIS A 148 -0.63 -12.58 5.91
CA HIS A 148 -2.03 -12.28 6.25
C HIS A 148 -2.20 -10.84 6.70
N GLU A 149 -1.13 -10.04 6.66
CA GLU A 149 -1.16 -8.63 7.01
C GLU A 149 -2.04 -7.89 6.00
N ASN A 150 -3.11 -7.28 6.49
CA ASN A 150 -3.95 -6.41 5.69
C ASN A 150 -3.20 -5.10 5.43
N LEU A 151 -2.89 -4.83 4.17
CA LEU A 151 -2.17 -3.62 3.74
C LEU A 151 -3.12 -2.47 3.39
N TYR A 152 -4.41 -2.72 3.35
CA TYR A 152 -5.43 -1.68 3.32
C TYR A 152 -5.57 -1.11 4.74
N GLN A 153 -5.95 0.16 4.86
CA GLN A 153 -6.21 0.72 6.19
C GLN A 153 -7.18 -0.21 6.95
N PRO A 154 -6.89 -0.55 8.23
CA PRO A 154 -7.92 -1.17 9.05
C PRO A 154 -9.09 -0.19 9.07
N GLU A 155 -10.29 -0.67 8.72
CA GLU A 155 -11.53 0.05 8.99
C GLU A 155 -11.44 0.48 10.46
N LEU A 156 -11.56 1.78 10.72
CA LEU A 156 -11.66 2.27 12.08
C LEU A 156 -12.85 1.53 12.69
N ASP A 157 -12.58 0.69 13.69
CA ASP A 157 -13.62 0.04 14.49
C ASP A 157 -14.47 1.13 15.11
N ILE A 158 -15.56 1.49 14.43
CA ILE A 158 -16.56 2.48 14.90
C ILE A 158 -17.27 1.95 16.17
N ASP A 159 -17.11 0.66 16.47
CA ASP A 159 -17.73 0.02 17.62
C ASP A 159 -17.14 0.42 18.99
N LEU A 160 -16.03 1.15 19.04
CA LEU A 160 -15.47 1.63 20.33
C LEU A 160 -16.08 2.93 20.86
N LEU A 161 -17.00 3.57 20.13
CA LEU A 161 -17.70 4.78 20.60
C LEU A 161 -19.20 4.59 20.85
N GLY A 162 -19.73 3.38 20.76
CA GLY A 162 -21.15 3.06 20.90
C GLY A 162 -21.50 2.09 22.02
N GLY A 163 -20.94 2.24 23.21
CA GLY A 163 -21.21 1.35 24.34
C GLY A 163 -21.41 2.09 25.66
N GLY A 164 -22.42 2.94 25.72
CA GLY A 164 -22.82 3.60 26.95
C GLY A 164 -24.33 3.84 26.97
N GLY A 165 -25.11 2.75 26.85
CA GLY A 165 -26.54 2.76 27.14
C GLY A 165 -26.75 2.81 28.64
N GLY A 166 -26.93 3.99 29.22
CA GLY A 166 -27.47 4.17 30.56
C GLY A 166 -28.95 4.44 30.41
N ASP A 167 -29.75 3.46 30.84
CA ASP A 167 -31.15 3.65 31.18
C ASP A 167 -31.29 4.76 32.24
N GLU A 168 -31.97 5.84 31.93
CA GLU A 168 -32.63 6.68 32.95
C GLU A 168 -34.08 6.90 32.56
N PRO A 169 -34.99 6.82 33.60
CA PRO A 169 -36.42 6.79 33.36
C PRO A 169 -37.00 8.19 33.12
N ALA A 170 -38.09 8.19 32.35
CA ALA A 170 -38.93 9.33 32.10
C ALA A 170 -39.37 10.05 33.39
N ALA A 171 -39.14 11.35 33.46
CA ALA A 171 -39.87 12.26 34.35
C ALA A 171 -40.53 13.34 33.49
N SER A 172 -41.82 13.28 33.48
CA SER A 172 -42.75 14.28 33.01
C SER A 172 -42.58 15.58 33.79
N LEU A 173 -42.50 16.72 33.14
CA LEU A 173 -43.04 18.00 33.64
C LEU A 173 -43.49 18.84 32.50
N GLU A 174 -44.75 19.16 32.59
CA GLU A 174 -45.53 20.08 31.79
C GLU A 174 -45.14 21.55 32.03
N GLU A 175 -45.44 22.37 31.02
CA GLU A 175 -45.81 23.79 31.06
C GLU A 175 -44.83 24.83 31.64
N ASP A 176 -44.38 25.79 30.87
CA ASP A 176 -45.09 27.06 30.72
C ASP A 176 -44.52 27.95 29.59
N MET A 177 -45.41 28.48 28.80
CA MET A 177 -45.16 29.55 27.87
C MET A 177 -44.91 30.86 28.63
N ASP A 178 -43.91 31.61 28.20
CA ASP A 178 -44.08 33.08 28.18
C ASP A 178 -43.24 33.74 27.10
N ILE A 179 -43.96 34.36 26.20
CA ILE A 179 -43.52 35.27 25.14
C ILE A 179 -43.19 36.61 25.79
N LYS A 180 -42.02 37.19 25.51
CA LYS A 180 -41.86 38.66 25.46
C LYS A 180 -40.85 39.06 24.41
N LEU A 181 -41.39 39.73 23.41
CA LEU A 181 -40.75 40.65 22.45
C LEU A 181 -40.13 41.82 23.18
N PHE A 182 -38.89 42.14 22.78
CA PHE A 182 -38.48 43.52 22.39
C PHE A 182 -37.24 43.39 21.52
#